data_d46fc8bac55cdbaa4a6670a31bcbf949
#
_entry.id   d46fc8bac55cdbaa4a6670a31bcbf949
#
_cell.length_a   1.000
_cell.length_b   1.000
_cell.length_c   1.000
_cell.angle_alpha   90.00
_cell.angle_beta   90.00
_cell.angle_gamma   90.00
#
_symmetry.space_group_name_H-M   'P 1'
#
loop_
_entity.id
_entity.type
_entity.pdbx_description
1 polymer ?
#
loop_
_entity_poly.entity_id
_entity_poly.type
_entity_poly.pdbx_seq_one_letter_code
_entity_poly.pdbx_strand_id
1 'polypeptide(L)'
;NSDAQLVFIRLQKAVPGIWKIEVKPVMQTKGEFHMWLPMKEFLDVEVYFLESNPDTTFTEPAGGEHTMTVSYYNSQENTVDINSGRGYTRDERIKPDYAAPGVAVTGAVPGGGFKERTGSSAATAIAAGGCALIMKWISDQPGAGGASASQVRNIIVMGAQKIPAIEYPNTQWGYGTMNLYHSLDILRRL
;
A
#
# COMPACT_ATOMS: atom_id res chain seq x y z
N ASN A 1 0.69 -20.88 3.99
CA ASN A 1 0.20 -21.66 2.83
C ASN A 1 -1.21 -21.18 2.55
N SER A 2 -1.40 -20.39 1.48
CA SER A 2 -2.76 -20.10 1.01
C SER A 2 -3.20 -21.27 0.15
N ASP A 3 -4.33 -21.88 0.47
CA ASP A 3 -5.00 -22.90 -0.40
C ASP A 3 -5.60 -22.29 -1.68
N ALA A 4 -5.15 -21.08 -2.03
CA ALA A 4 -5.62 -20.37 -3.20
C ALA A 4 -5.00 -20.92 -4.48
N GLN A 5 -5.84 -21.19 -5.45
CA GLN A 5 -5.40 -21.57 -6.79
C GLN A 5 -5.19 -20.32 -7.64
N LEU A 6 -4.06 -20.27 -8.35
CA LEU A 6 -3.76 -19.22 -9.31
C LEU A 6 -3.94 -19.75 -10.73
N VAL A 7 -4.74 -19.05 -11.53
CA VAL A 7 -4.88 -19.31 -12.96
C VAL A 7 -4.31 -18.11 -13.71
N PHE A 8 -3.31 -18.35 -14.54
CA PHE A 8 -2.74 -17.33 -15.43
C PHE A 8 -3.28 -17.51 -16.84
N ILE A 9 -3.91 -16.46 -17.38
CA ILE A 9 -4.49 -16.46 -18.73
C ILE A 9 -3.71 -15.48 -19.59
N ARG A 10 -3.12 -15.92 -20.68
CA ARG A 10 -2.46 -15.10 -21.67
C ARG A 10 -3.16 -15.19 -23.02
N LEU A 11 -3.68 -14.07 -23.48
CA LEU A 11 -4.28 -13.95 -24.80
C LEU A 11 -3.20 -13.45 -25.79
N GLN A 12 -2.91 -14.26 -26.82
CA GLN A 12 -1.96 -13.87 -27.86
C GLN A 12 -2.72 -13.42 -29.10
N LYS A 13 -2.30 -12.28 -29.68
CA LYS A 13 -2.93 -11.69 -30.86
C LYS A 13 -4.44 -11.49 -30.69
N ALA A 14 -4.85 -11.04 -29.51
CA ALA A 14 -6.24 -10.75 -29.23
C ALA A 14 -6.74 -9.64 -30.17
N VAL A 15 -7.91 -9.85 -30.75
CA VAL A 15 -8.55 -8.80 -31.55
C VAL A 15 -9.21 -7.77 -30.63
N PRO A 16 -9.21 -6.47 -31.01
CA PRO A 16 -9.94 -5.46 -30.23
C PRO A 16 -11.43 -5.78 -30.10
N GLY A 17 -11.99 -5.51 -28.95
CA GLY A 17 -13.40 -5.76 -28.68
C GLY A 17 -13.66 -6.12 -27.21
N ILE A 18 -14.90 -6.47 -26.93
CA ILE A 18 -15.33 -6.91 -25.60
C ILE A 18 -15.07 -8.40 -25.45
N TRP A 19 -14.29 -8.76 -24.46
CA TRP A 19 -14.02 -10.15 -24.10
C TRP A 19 -14.80 -10.52 -22.85
N LYS A 20 -15.41 -11.69 -22.85
CA LYS A 20 -16.09 -12.26 -21.68
C LYS A 20 -15.30 -13.47 -21.19
N ILE A 21 -14.94 -13.44 -19.92
CA ILE A 21 -14.34 -14.59 -19.22
C ILE A 21 -15.45 -15.19 -18.35
N GLU A 22 -15.71 -16.46 -18.53
CA GLU A 22 -16.70 -17.19 -17.75
C GLU A 22 -16.00 -18.20 -16.85
N VAL A 23 -16.18 -18.07 -15.54
CA VAL A 23 -15.66 -18.99 -14.54
C VAL A 23 -16.76 -19.95 -14.13
N LYS A 24 -16.54 -21.27 -14.36
CA LYS A 24 -17.51 -22.32 -14.00
C LYS A 24 -16.93 -23.20 -12.91
N PRO A 25 -17.61 -23.34 -11.76
CA PRO A 25 -17.18 -24.28 -10.74
C PRO A 25 -17.37 -25.73 -11.23
N VAL A 26 -16.38 -26.56 -11.00
CA VAL A 26 -16.46 -27.99 -11.33
C VAL A 26 -17.18 -28.78 -10.24
N MET A 27 -17.14 -28.32 -9.02
CA MET A 27 -17.90 -28.85 -7.88
C MET A 27 -18.68 -27.71 -7.23
N GLN A 28 -19.79 -28.02 -6.54
CA GLN A 28 -20.53 -26.99 -5.77
C GLN A 28 -19.72 -26.50 -4.57
N THR A 29 -18.84 -25.59 -4.82
CA THR A 29 -18.10 -24.86 -3.79
C THR A 29 -18.60 -23.41 -3.77
N LYS A 30 -18.92 -22.93 -2.59
CA LYS A 30 -19.03 -21.49 -2.37
C LYS A 30 -17.62 -20.95 -2.32
N GLY A 31 -17.27 -20.06 -3.22
CA GLY A 31 -15.94 -19.45 -3.27
C GLY A 31 -15.97 -18.12 -3.99
N GLU A 32 -15.13 -17.22 -3.57
CA GLU A 32 -14.85 -15.96 -4.26
C GLU A 32 -13.62 -16.13 -5.14
N PHE A 33 -13.60 -15.44 -6.27
CA PHE A 33 -12.41 -15.33 -7.09
C PHE A 33 -12.11 -13.84 -7.36
N HIS A 34 -10.87 -13.54 -7.46
CA HIS A 34 -10.39 -12.23 -7.87
C HIS A 34 -9.72 -12.33 -9.24
N MET A 35 -9.85 -11.29 -10.04
CA MET A 35 -9.20 -11.19 -11.33
C MET A 35 -8.45 -9.87 -11.40
N TRP A 36 -7.17 -9.94 -11.77
CA TRP A 36 -6.34 -8.76 -11.94
C TRP A 36 -5.79 -8.70 -13.36
N LEU A 37 -5.69 -7.49 -13.88
CA LEU A 37 -4.88 -7.21 -15.06
C LEU A 37 -3.45 -6.88 -14.63
N PRO A 38 -2.44 -7.16 -15.47
CA PRO A 38 -1.10 -6.63 -15.26
C PRO A 38 -1.09 -5.10 -15.19
N MET A 39 -0.07 -4.52 -14.56
CA MET A 39 0.10 -3.07 -14.58
C MET A 39 0.19 -2.56 -16.02
N LYS A 40 -0.34 -1.37 -16.26
CA LYS A 40 -0.46 -0.77 -17.60
C LYS A 40 0.86 -0.76 -18.37
N GLU A 41 1.97 -0.56 -17.68
CA GLU A 41 3.32 -0.51 -18.24
C GLU A 41 3.78 -1.85 -18.84
N PHE A 42 3.11 -2.95 -18.52
CA PHE A 42 3.40 -4.29 -19.05
C PHE A 42 2.40 -4.74 -20.12
N LEU A 43 1.52 -3.85 -20.55
CA LEU A 43 0.51 -4.13 -21.57
C LEU A 43 0.85 -3.36 -22.85
N ASP A 44 0.90 -4.08 -23.98
CA ASP A 44 1.12 -3.48 -25.31
C ASP A 44 -0.14 -2.77 -25.83
N VAL A 45 -1.28 -3.00 -25.20
CA VAL A 45 -2.58 -2.49 -25.59
C VAL A 45 -3.36 -2.03 -24.37
N GLU A 46 -4.30 -1.12 -24.58
CA GLU A 46 -5.18 -0.66 -23.51
C GLU A 46 -6.22 -1.74 -23.20
N VAL A 47 -6.21 -2.21 -21.95
CA VAL A 47 -7.14 -3.22 -21.43
C VAL A 47 -7.66 -2.78 -20.08
N TYR A 48 -8.96 -2.89 -19.86
CA TYR A 48 -9.60 -2.57 -18.58
C TYR A 48 -10.84 -3.43 -18.36
N PHE A 49 -11.24 -3.58 -17.11
CA PHE A 49 -12.52 -4.18 -16.77
C PHE A 49 -13.64 -3.17 -16.98
N LEU A 50 -14.76 -3.61 -17.58
CA LEU A 50 -15.94 -2.76 -17.75
C LEU A 50 -16.57 -2.41 -16.39
N GLU A 51 -16.52 -3.35 -15.45
CA GLU A 51 -16.96 -3.18 -14.06
C GLU A 51 -15.76 -3.49 -13.15
N SER A 52 -14.98 -2.46 -12.83
CA SER A 52 -13.78 -2.61 -11.99
C SER A 52 -14.07 -2.33 -10.53
N ASN A 53 -13.46 -3.11 -9.64
CA ASN A 53 -13.41 -2.81 -8.22
C ASN A 53 -12.01 -2.27 -7.87
N PRO A 54 -11.88 -1.09 -7.26
CA PRO A 54 -10.59 -0.50 -6.93
C PRO A 54 -9.92 -1.13 -5.69
N ASP A 55 -10.64 -1.93 -4.91
CA ASP A 55 -10.12 -2.54 -3.71
C ASP A 55 -9.34 -3.85 -4.00
N THR A 56 -8.52 -4.29 -3.06
CA THR A 56 -7.64 -5.47 -3.18
C THR A 56 -6.68 -5.37 -4.38
N THR A 57 -6.09 -4.18 -4.57
CA THR A 57 -5.23 -3.86 -5.71
C THR A 57 -3.75 -3.67 -5.35
N PHE A 58 -3.33 -4.09 -4.16
CA PHE A 58 -1.90 -4.12 -3.82
C PHE A 58 -1.16 -5.15 -4.66
N THR A 59 0.01 -4.73 -5.17
CA THR A 59 0.96 -5.63 -5.82
C THR A 59 1.87 -6.28 -4.79
N GLU A 60 2.40 -7.47 -5.08
CA GLU A 60 3.40 -8.09 -4.22
C GLU A 60 4.74 -7.28 -4.27
N PRO A 61 5.43 -7.16 -3.12
CA PRO A 61 5.23 -7.84 -1.83
C PRO A 61 4.33 -7.10 -0.82
N ALA A 62 3.57 -6.08 -1.23
CA ALA A 62 2.78 -5.26 -0.31
C ALA A 62 1.70 -6.05 0.46
N GLY A 63 1.20 -7.16 -0.12
CA GLY A 63 0.28 -8.08 0.56
C GLY A 63 0.93 -8.95 1.66
N GLY A 64 2.24 -8.91 1.84
CA GLY A 64 2.95 -9.74 2.80
C GLY A 64 2.56 -9.46 4.26
N GLU A 65 2.56 -10.50 5.10
CA GLU A 65 2.18 -10.39 6.51
C GLU A 65 3.14 -9.49 7.31
N HIS A 66 4.43 -9.62 7.03
CA HIS A 66 5.48 -8.91 7.76
C HIS A 66 5.96 -7.62 7.09
N THR A 67 5.37 -7.25 5.94
CA THR A 67 5.68 -6.00 5.26
C THR A 67 4.86 -4.85 5.84
N MET A 68 5.46 -3.68 6.00
CA MET A 68 4.72 -2.44 6.20
C MET A 68 4.31 -1.89 4.84
N THR A 69 3.02 -1.73 4.63
CA THR A 69 2.44 -1.31 3.36
C THR A 69 1.84 0.06 3.49
N VAL A 70 2.15 0.93 2.57
CA VAL A 70 1.64 2.30 2.56
C VAL A 70 0.82 2.57 1.29
N SER A 71 -0.30 3.25 1.44
CA SER A 71 -0.94 3.96 0.36
C SER A 71 -0.30 5.34 0.20
N TYR A 72 -0.51 6.00 -0.93
CA TYR A 72 0.01 7.34 -1.10
C TYR A 72 -1.10 8.37 -1.32
N TYR A 73 -0.88 9.56 -0.78
CA TYR A 73 -1.86 10.62 -0.79
C TYR A 73 -1.23 11.99 -1.11
N ASN A 74 -2.08 12.93 -1.53
CA ASN A 74 -1.74 14.32 -1.66
C ASN A 74 -1.84 14.99 -0.27
N SER A 75 -0.71 15.39 0.30
CA SER A 75 -0.66 16.01 1.63
C SER A 75 -1.18 17.43 1.67
N GLN A 76 -1.32 18.11 0.55
CA GLN A 76 -1.89 19.46 0.47
C GLN A 76 -3.43 19.42 0.47
N GLU A 77 -4.01 18.42 -0.18
CA GLU A 77 -5.45 18.27 -0.34
C GLU A 77 -6.07 17.23 0.61
N ASN A 78 -5.26 16.43 1.31
CA ASN A 78 -5.69 15.30 2.13
C ASN A 78 -6.55 14.31 1.34
N THR A 79 -6.16 13.99 0.12
CA THR A 79 -6.86 13.04 -0.76
C THR A 79 -5.94 11.88 -1.14
N VAL A 80 -6.44 10.63 -1.07
CA VAL A 80 -5.70 9.47 -1.59
C VAL A 80 -5.67 9.59 -3.12
N ASP A 81 -4.49 9.37 -3.71
CA ASP A 81 -4.35 9.40 -5.16
C ASP A 81 -5.10 8.21 -5.80
N ILE A 82 -5.72 8.45 -6.94
CA ILE A 82 -6.53 7.44 -7.64
C ILE A 82 -5.71 6.22 -8.06
N ASN A 83 -4.40 6.39 -8.29
CA ASN A 83 -3.50 5.31 -8.66
C ASN A 83 -2.87 4.61 -7.44
N SER A 84 -3.25 5.01 -6.22
CA SER A 84 -2.80 4.30 -5.02
C SER A 84 -3.47 2.92 -4.94
N GLY A 85 -2.69 1.89 -4.68
CA GLY A 85 -3.24 0.58 -4.33
C GLY A 85 -4.15 0.68 -3.09
N ARG A 86 -5.19 -0.13 -3.05
CA ARG A 86 -6.18 -0.17 -1.97
C ARG A 86 -6.28 -1.58 -1.39
N GLY A 87 -6.56 -1.64 -0.09
CA GLY A 87 -6.83 -2.88 0.62
C GLY A 87 -8.29 -3.35 0.50
N TYR A 88 -8.73 -4.29 1.28
CA TYR A 88 -7.86 -5.08 2.16
C TYR A 88 -7.09 -6.13 1.36
N THR A 89 -6.27 -6.94 2.02
CA THR A 89 -5.71 -8.11 1.35
C THR A 89 -6.82 -9.12 1.05
N ARG A 90 -6.56 -10.08 0.15
CA ARG A 90 -7.54 -11.11 -0.21
C ARG A 90 -7.95 -12.00 0.96
N ASP A 91 -7.09 -12.13 1.97
CA ASP A 91 -7.35 -12.83 3.24
C ASP A 91 -7.81 -11.87 4.35
N GLU A 92 -8.41 -10.75 3.97
CA GLU A 92 -9.06 -9.74 4.82
C GLU A 92 -8.15 -9.06 5.86
N ARG A 93 -6.83 -9.17 5.72
CA ARG A 93 -5.92 -8.41 6.59
C ARG A 93 -5.96 -6.93 6.25
N ILE A 94 -5.91 -6.11 7.30
CA ILE A 94 -5.92 -4.66 7.16
C ILE A 94 -4.61 -4.20 6.51
N LYS A 95 -4.74 -3.75 5.28
CA LYS A 95 -3.73 -3.05 4.49
C LYS A 95 -4.42 -1.91 3.71
N PRO A 96 -3.77 -0.76 3.48
CA PRO A 96 -2.42 -0.40 3.92
C PRO A 96 -2.34 -0.31 5.44
N ASP A 97 -1.12 -0.31 5.99
CA ASP A 97 -0.94 -0.04 7.42
C ASP A 97 -1.24 1.44 7.72
N TYR A 98 -0.80 2.33 6.85
CA TYR A 98 -1.05 3.77 6.92
C TYR A 98 -0.83 4.42 5.55
N ALA A 99 -1.19 5.70 5.43
CA ALA A 99 -0.91 6.48 4.23
C ALA A 99 0.32 7.38 4.46
N ALA A 100 1.13 7.56 3.40
CA ALA A 100 2.25 8.47 3.40
C ALA A 100 2.17 9.47 2.22
N PRO A 101 2.74 10.68 2.33
CA PRO A 101 2.77 11.64 1.22
C PRO A 101 3.44 11.03 -0.01
N GLY A 102 2.81 11.15 -1.17
CA GLY A 102 3.36 10.58 -2.40
C GLY A 102 3.05 11.39 -3.65
N VAL A 103 2.40 12.56 -3.51
CA VAL A 103 2.10 13.46 -4.63
C VAL A 103 3.01 14.69 -4.55
N ALA A 104 3.66 15.03 -5.66
CA ALA A 104 4.59 16.17 -5.79
C ALA A 104 5.67 16.21 -4.70
N VAL A 105 6.22 15.05 -4.35
CA VAL A 105 7.28 14.95 -3.34
C VAL A 105 8.61 15.37 -3.93
N THR A 106 9.22 16.37 -3.34
CA THR A 106 10.55 16.87 -3.75
C THR A 106 11.64 15.95 -3.21
N GLY A 107 12.45 15.40 -4.08
CA GLY A 107 13.57 14.52 -3.76
C GLY A 107 14.85 14.88 -4.50
N ALA A 108 16.01 14.52 -3.95
CA ALA A 108 17.31 14.72 -4.58
C ALA A 108 17.43 13.83 -5.84
N VAL A 109 18.15 14.32 -6.83
CA VAL A 109 18.40 13.57 -8.08
C VAL A 109 19.90 13.38 -8.33
N PRO A 110 20.29 12.32 -9.07
CA PRO A 110 21.67 12.12 -9.50
C PRO A 110 22.21 13.35 -10.25
N GLY A 111 23.44 13.71 -9.98
CA GLY A 111 24.07 14.89 -10.56
C GLY A 111 23.81 16.20 -9.82
N GLY A 112 23.07 16.15 -8.72
CA GLY A 112 22.72 17.30 -7.87
C GLY A 112 21.39 17.96 -8.24
N GLY A 113 20.83 18.72 -7.29
CA GLY A 113 19.51 19.35 -7.43
C GLY A 113 18.36 18.50 -6.89
N PHE A 114 17.16 18.99 -7.14
CA PHE A 114 15.92 18.38 -6.65
C PHE A 114 14.90 18.28 -7.77
N LYS A 115 14.03 17.27 -7.69
CA LYS A 115 12.91 17.10 -8.61
C LYS A 115 11.69 16.55 -7.86
N GLU A 116 10.53 17.00 -8.27
CA GLU A 116 9.25 16.45 -7.78
C GLU A 116 8.96 15.07 -8.39
N ARG A 117 8.42 14.19 -7.58
CA ARG A 117 7.99 12.84 -7.95
C ARG A 117 6.62 12.57 -7.35
N THR A 118 5.79 11.86 -8.12
CA THR A 118 4.49 11.36 -7.65
C THR A 118 4.46 9.84 -7.83
N GLY A 119 3.96 9.15 -6.83
CA GLY A 119 3.72 7.71 -6.84
C GLY A 119 3.99 7.02 -5.52
N SER A 120 3.61 5.76 -5.46
CA SER A 120 3.81 4.89 -4.30
C SER A 120 5.28 4.74 -3.90
N SER A 121 6.20 4.80 -4.88
CA SER A 121 7.64 4.77 -4.60
C SER A 121 8.11 5.96 -3.75
N ALA A 122 7.58 7.17 -4.00
CA ALA A 122 7.90 8.35 -3.20
C ALA A 122 7.37 8.20 -1.77
N ALA A 123 6.13 7.74 -1.61
CA ALA A 123 5.52 7.47 -0.31
C ALA A 123 6.29 6.39 0.47
N THR A 124 6.68 5.32 -0.21
CA THR A 124 7.49 4.24 0.39
C THR A 124 8.84 4.75 0.88
N ALA A 125 9.50 5.61 0.11
CA ALA A 125 10.78 6.21 0.51
C ALA A 125 10.64 7.11 1.75
N ILE A 126 9.59 7.94 1.83
CA ILE A 126 9.28 8.75 3.02
C ILE A 126 9.00 7.85 4.23
N ALA A 127 8.17 6.83 4.04
CA ALA A 127 7.84 5.88 5.11
C ALA A 127 9.08 5.14 5.62
N ALA A 128 9.95 4.67 4.72
CA ALA A 128 11.20 4.02 5.10
C ALA A 128 12.14 4.95 5.88
N GLY A 129 12.26 6.21 5.47
CA GLY A 129 13.01 7.22 6.21
C GLY A 129 12.45 7.46 7.63
N GLY A 130 11.14 7.56 7.75
CA GLY A 130 10.47 7.67 9.06
C GLY A 130 10.66 6.44 9.94
N CYS A 131 10.57 5.24 9.37
CA CYS A 131 10.89 4.00 10.10
C CYS A 131 12.33 3.99 10.61
N ALA A 132 13.29 4.42 9.77
CA ALA A 132 14.70 4.49 10.15
C ALA A 132 14.94 5.44 11.34
N LEU A 133 14.27 6.58 11.38
CA LEU A 133 14.34 7.52 12.50
C LEU A 133 13.77 6.92 13.80
N ILE A 134 12.64 6.21 13.73
CA ILE A 134 12.07 5.51 14.89
C ILE A 134 13.01 4.40 15.37
N MET A 135 13.54 3.59 14.45
CA MET A 135 14.50 2.53 14.78
C MET A 135 15.76 3.10 15.45
N LYS A 136 16.29 4.20 14.92
CA LYS A 136 17.45 4.87 15.50
C LYS A 136 17.15 5.36 16.91
N TRP A 137 16.00 6.02 17.12
CA TRP A 137 15.59 6.48 18.44
C TRP A 137 15.51 5.34 19.46
N ILE A 138 14.89 4.22 19.09
CA ILE A 138 14.78 3.05 19.97
C ILE A 138 16.17 2.48 20.27
N SER A 139 17.02 2.33 19.26
CA SER A 139 18.37 1.76 19.42
C SER A 139 19.29 2.61 20.30
N ASP A 140 19.04 3.91 20.42
CA ASP A 140 19.80 4.82 21.27
C ASP A 140 19.40 4.76 22.76
N GLN A 141 18.31 4.04 23.09
CA GLN A 141 17.90 3.91 24.50
C GLN A 141 18.81 2.92 25.25
N PRO A 142 19.16 3.22 26.51
CA PRO A 142 19.98 2.32 27.32
C PRO A 142 19.33 0.94 27.46
N GLY A 143 20.07 -0.11 27.13
CA GLY A 143 19.59 -1.50 27.23
C GLY A 143 18.67 -1.96 26.08
N ALA A 144 18.46 -1.16 25.06
CA ALA A 144 17.65 -1.55 23.91
C ALA A 144 18.36 -2.60 23.06
N GLY A 145 17.70 -3.72 22.80
CA GLY A 145 18.16 -4.79 21.90
C GLY A 145 17.89 -4.54 20.41
N GLY A 146 17.56 -3.30 20.02
CA GLY A 146 17.10 -2.96 18.67
C GLY A 146 15.57 -2.98 18.54
N ALA A 147 15.05 -2.41 17.46
CA ALA A 147 13.62 -2.35 17.17
C ALA A 147 13.19 -3.44 16.19
N SER A 148 12.14 -4.19 16.52
CA SER A 148 11.51 -5.11 15.58
C SER A 148 10.61 -4.34 14.59
N ALA A 149 10.38 -4.90 13.40
CA ALA A 149 9.48 -4.31 12.40
C ALA A 149 8.06 -4.09 12.95
N SER A 150 7.56 -5.02 13.77
CA SER A 150 6.25 -4.90 14.41
C SER A 150 6.18 -3.77 15.43
N GLN A 151 7.24 -3.55 16.20
CA GLN A 151 7.30 -2.42 17.12
C GLN A 151 7.26 -1.08 16.36
N VAL A 152 8.08 -0.93 15.31
CA VAL A 152 8.08 0.28 14.48
C VAL A 152 6.73 0.52 13.85
N ARG A 153 6.12 -0.53 13.28
CA ARG A 153 4.76 -0.45 12.71
C ARG A 153 3.74 0.03 13.74
N ASN A 154 3.72 -0.57 14.91
CA ASN A 154 2.75 -0.22 15.95
C ASN A 154 2.91 1.23 16.41
N ILE A 155 4.13 1.72 16.56
CA ILE A 155 4.41 3.11 16.94
C ILE A 155 3.88 4.08 15.88
N ILE A 156 4.12 3.79 14.59
CA ILE A 156 3.61 4.64 13.51
C ILE A 156 2.07 4.63 13.48
N VAL A 157 1.46 3.45 13.62
CA VAL A 157 0.00 3.31 13.63
C VAL A 157 -0.63 4.03 14.83
N MET A 158 -0.02 3.94 16.02
CA MET A 158 -0.48 4.67 17.21
C MET A 158 -0.36 6.18 17.04
N GLY A 159 0.72 6.63 16.40
CA GLY A 159 0.98 8.05 16.11
C GLY A 159 0.24 8.58 14.87
N ALA A 160 -0.44 7.73 14.11
CA ALA A 160 -1.08 8.12 12.86
C ALA A 160 -2.15 9.19 13.06
N GLN A 161 -2.10 10.22 12.22
CA GLN A 161 -3.10 11.28 12.23
C GLN A 161 -4.38 10.83 11.56
N LYS A 162 -5.51 11.16 12.16
CA LYS A 162 -6.84 10.88 11.64
C LYS A 162 -7.42 12.12 10.96
N ILE A 163 -7.97 11.94 9.77
CA ILE A 163 -8.73 12.99 9.08
C ILE A 163 -10.16 12.94 9.61
N PRO A 164 -10.75 14.07 10.06
CA PRO A 164 -12.12 14.09 10.54
C PRO A 164 -13.11 13.52 9.50
N ALA A 165 -14.17 12.90 9.96
CA ALA A 165 -15.24 12.28 9.16
C ALA A 165 -14.82 11.03 8.34
N ILE A 166 -13.61 10.50 8.55
CA ILE A 166 -13.19 9.23 7.95
C ILE A 166 -13.12 8.16 9.05
N GLU A 167 -13.74 7.02 8.80
CA GLU A 167 -13.61 5.85 9.68
C GLU A 167 -12.31 5.11 9.44
N TYR A 168 -11.70 4.61 10.51
CA TYR A 168 -10.44 3.89 10.49
C TYR A 168 -10.51 2.57 11.27
N PRO A 169 -9.81 1.49 10.84
CA PRO A 169 -9.03 1.42 9.58
C PRO A 169 -9.94 1.28 8.35
N ASN A 170 -9.43 1.66 7.18
CA ASN A 170 -10.14 1.47 5.91
C ASN A 170 -9.19 1.11 4.75
N THR A 171 -9.76 0.75 3.60
CA THR A 171 -9.02 0.24 2.44
C THR A 171 -8.08 1.25 1.78
N GLN A 172 -8.25 2.55 2.04
CA GLN A 172 -7.48 3.63 1.41
C GLN A 172 -6.40 4.20 2.34
N TRP A 173 -6.74 4.45 3.59
CA TRP A 173 -5.90 5.15 4.56
C TRP A 173 -5.24 4.23 5.60
N GLY A 174 -5.64 2.94 5.63
CA GLY A 174 -5.27 2.05 6.72
C GLY A 174 -5.65 2.64 8.07
N TYR A 175 -4.69 2.79 8.97
CA TYR A 175 -4.92 3.38 10.29
C TYR A 175 -4.78 4.91 10.34
N GLY A 176 -4.56 5.59 9.22
CA GLY A 176 -4.44 7.05 9.12
C GLY A 176 -3.19 7.49 8.36
N THR A 177 -2.86 8.79 8.40
CA THR A 177 -1.66 9.31 7.76
C THR A 177 -0.46 9.25 8.70
N MET A 178 0.72 8.95 8.15
CA MET A 178 1.97 8.94 8.90
C MET A 178 2.23 10.31 9.55
N ASN A 179 2.35 10.33 10.87
CA ASN A 179 2.77 11.50 11.63
C ASN A 179 3.96 11.13 12.52
N LEU A 180 5.15 11.35 11.99
CA LEU A 180 6.39 10.99 12.65
C LEU A 180 6.61 11.75 13.96
N TYR A 181 6.23 13.04 14.00
CA TYR A 181 6.36 13.85 15.21
C TYR A 181 5.54 13.25 16.36
N HIS A 182 4.28 12.91 16.09
CA HIS A 182 3.40 12.30 17.09
C HIS A 182 3.88 10.89 17.50
N SER A 183 4.38 10.11 16.55
CA SER A 183 4.97 8.79 16.82
C SER A 183 6.19 8.88 17.75
N LEU A 184 7.06 9.86 17.55
CA LEU A 184 8.22 10.10 18.42
C LEU A 184 7.82 10.70 19.79
N ASP A 185 6.77 11.51 19.84
CA ASP A 185 6.25 12.04 21.13
C ASP A 185 5.65 10.91 22.00
N ILE A 186 4.98 9.95 21.39
CA ILE A 186 4.53 8.74 22.08
C ILE A 186 5.73 8.01 22.69
N LEU A 187 6.78 7.79 21.93
CA LEU A 187 8.00 7.11 22.41
C LEU A 187 8.69 7.83 23.56
N ARG A 188 8.63 9.16 23.60
CA ARG A 188 9.21 9.95 24.71
C ARG A 188 8.45 9.78 26.03
N ARG A 189 7.19 9.35 25.97
CA ARG A 189 6.32 9.21 27.15
C ARG A 189 6.28 7.78 27.69
N LEU A 190 6.83 6.81 26.94
CA LEU A 190 6.98 5.42 27.37
C LEU A 190 8.28 5.21 28.15
#